data_8be3d1ac4cd0c5ece566ac562199b95c
#
_entry.id   8be3d1ac4cd0c5ece566ac562199b95c
#
_cell.length_a   1.000
_cell.length_b   1.000
_cell.length_c   1.000
_cell.angle_alpha   90.00
_cell.angle_beta   90.00
_cell.angle_gamma   90.00
#
_symmetry.space_group_name_H-M   'P 1'
#
loop_
_entity.id
_entity.type
_entity.pdbx_description
1 polymer ?
#
loop_
_entity_poly.entity_id
_entity_poly.type
_entity_poly.pdbx_seq_one_letter_code
_entity_poly.pdbx_strand_id
1 'polypeptide(L)'
;MQFIIGYVTAVRGTSVRAIVHPNLYQTTYIYDGRLYRGVAINEFIVIKKGYHDIIGKIEGEEIIEKKNFDNSQPNYEKFDRYVDIKIIGYISENKFKSGIKYLPMIQDELHLISDKLISAVYSFEGKIDAKTIHIGKSLLEEIP
;
A
#
# COMPACT_ATOMS: atom_id res chain seq x y z
N MET A 1 3.62 -6.45 17.67
CA MET A 1 2.59 -5.42 17.53
C MET A 1 2.64 -4.86 16.13
N GLN A 2 1.50 -4.68 15.52
CA GLN A 2 1.43 -4.17 14.16
C GLN A 2 1.11 -2.69 14.18
N PHE A 3 1.67 -1.96 13.23
CA PHE A 3 1.55 -0.52 13.17
C PHE A 3 0.38 -0.14 12.26
N ILE A 4 -0.78 0.12 12.87
CA ILE A 4 -1.99 0.51 12.14
C ILE A 4 -1.87 1.99 11.75
N ILE A 5 -1.94 2.26 10.46
CA ILE A 5 -1.80 3.63 9.94
C ILE A 5 -3.10 4.20 9.38
N GLY A 6 -4.12 3.37 9.23
CA GLY A 6 -5.39 3.81 8.70
C GLY A 6 -6.37 2.67 8.50
N TYR A 7 -7.47 2.99 7.84
CA TYR A 7 -8.56 2.05 7.62
C TYR A 7 -9.17 2.24 6.23
N VAL A 8 -9.66 1.15 5.67
CA VAL A 8 -10.39 1.17 4.41
C VAL A 8 -11.71 1.89 4.56
N THR A 9 -11.98 2.85 3.69
CA THR A 9 -13.23 3.63 3.70
C THR A 9 -14.13 3.36 2.51
N ALA A 10 -13.58 2.85 1.40
CA ALA A 10 -14.38 2.51 0.23
C ALA A 10 -13.70 1.39 -0.55
N VAL A 11 -14.50 0.51 -1.13
CA VAL A 11 -14.02 -0.58 -1.98
C VAL A 11 -14.83 -0.54 -3.28
N ARG A 12 -14.13 -0.47 -4.41
CA ARG A 12 -14.76 -0.46 -5.74
C ARG A 12 -13.98 -1.39 -6.65
N GLY A 13 -14.46 -2.63 -6.78
CA GLY A 13 -13.74 -3.65 -7.53
C GLY A 13 -12.37 -3.91 -6.91
N THR A 14 -11.32 -3.69 -7.69
CA THR A 14 -9.93 -3.86 -7.24
C THR A 14 -9.30 -2.58 -6.72
N SER A 15 -10.05 -1.49 -6.69
CA SER A 15 -9.61 -0.19 -6.19
C SER A 15 -10.16 0.04 -4.80
N VAL A 16 -9.32 0.52 -3.92
CA VAL A 16 -9.65 0.74 -2.51
C VAL A 16 -9.28 2.17 -2.15
N ARG A 17 -10.15 2.85 -1.43
CA ARG A 17 -9.81 4.13 -0.81
C ARG A 17 -9.69 3.92 0.69
N ALA A 18 -8.69 4.53 1.28
CA ALA A 18 -8.45 4.42 2.71
C ALA A 18 -8.08 5.77 3.30
N ILE A 19 -8.48 5.98 4.54
CA ILE A 19 -8.03 7.13 5.32
C ILE A 19 -6.77 6.73 6.08
N VAL A 20 -5.75 7.58 6.04
CA VAL A 20 -4.49 7.35 6.75
C VAL A 20 -4.21 8.51 7.69
N HIS A 21 -3.38 8.27 8.69
CA HIS A 21 -3.00 9.32 9.62
C HIS A 21 -2.28 10.45 8.87
N PRO A 22 -2.75 11.69 8.98
CA PRO A 22 -2.26 12.76 8.12
C PRO A 22 -0.82 13.22 8.40
N ASN A 23 -0.24 12.86 9.55
CA ASN A 23 1.12 13.27 9.91
C ASN A 23 2.20 12.25 9.55
N LEU A 24 1.88 11.25 8.73
CA LEU A 24 2.85 10.25 8.29
C LEU A 24 3.60 10.75 7.05
N TYR A 25 4.64 11.55 7.26
CA TYR A 25 5.39 12.19 6.16
C TYR A 25 6.70 11.51 5.82
N GLN A 26 7.20 10.63 6.68
CA GLN A 26 8.49 10.01 6.45
C GLN A 26 8.41 8.97 5.34
N THR A 27 9.48 8.86 4.58
CA THR A 27 9.56 7.85 3.52
C THR A 27 9.90 6.48 4.05
N THR A 28 10.52 6.43 5.24
CA THR A 28 10.85 5.18 5.91
C THR A 28 10.62 5.31 7.40
N TYR A 29 10.29 4.19 8.03
CA TYR A 29 10.08 4.08 9.48
C TYR A 29 10.84 2.88 10.00
N ILE A 30 11.43 3.02 11.18
CA ILE A 30 12.06 1.90 11.88
C ILE A 30 11.19 1.58 13.09
N TYR A 31 10.73 0.34 13.17
CA TYR A 31 9.92 -0.13 14.26
C TYR A 31 10.35 -1.55 14.65
N ASP A 32 10.66 -1.74 15.93
CA ASP A 32 11.09 -3.04 16.46
C ASP A 32 12.24 -3.65 15.65
N GLY A 33 13.22 -2.81 15.30
CA GLY A 33 14.39 -3.24 14.54
C GLY A 33 14.16 -3.54 13.06
N ARG A 34 12.95 -3.31 12.56
CA ARG A 34 12.61 -3.53 11.15
C ARG A 34 12.36 -2.23 10.43
N LEU A 35 12.72 -2.21 9.17
CA LEU A 35 12.50 -1.06 8.30
C LEU A 35 11.17 -1.21 7.56
N TYR A 36 10.37 -0.14 7.55
CA TYR A 36 9.10 -0.08 6.86
C TYR A 36 9.08 1.08 5.89
N ARG A 37 8.41 0.89 4.77
CA ARG A 37 8.20 1.97 3.80
C ARG A 37 7.07 2.89 4.25
N GLY A 38 7.20 4.17 3.94
CA GLY A 38 6.18 5.16 4.24
C GLY A 38 5.03 5.15 3.24
N VAL A 39 4.07 6.02 3.49
CA VAL A 39 2.87 6.15 2.66
C VAL A 39 3.13 7.20 1.59
N ALA A 40 3.28 6.79 0.34
CA ALA A 40 3.50 7.69 -0.79
C ALA A 40 3.03 7.02 -2.09
N ILE A 41 2.81 7.82 -3.12
CA ILE A 41 2.43 7.31 -4.44
C ILE A 41 3.54 6.37 -4.94
N ASN A 42 3.14 5.25 -5.50
CA ASN A 42 3.97 4.14 -5.97
C ASN A 42 4.57 3.26 -4.88
N GLU A 43 4.35 3.56 -3.62
CA GLU A 43 4.73 2.67 -2.53
C GLU A 43 3.65 1.60 -2.33
N PHE A 44 4.07 0.48 -1.74
CA PHE A 44 3.17 -0.62 -1.40
C PHE A 44 2.67 -0.48 0.02
N ILE A 45 1.51 -1.09 0.28
CA ILE A 45 0.89 -1.06 1.60
C ILE A 45 0.19 -2.40 1.85
N VAL A 46 0.04 -2.75 3.12
CA VAL A 46 -0.62 -3.98 3.53
C VAL A 46 -2.01 -3.66 4.06
N ILE A 47 -3.00 -4.37 3.55
CA ILE A 47 -4.36 -4.33 4.08
C ILE A 47 -4.62 -5.65 4.80
N LYS A 48 -4.93 -5.56 6.07
CA LYS A 48 -5.21 -6.73 6.90
C LYS A 48 -6.68 -7.10 6.82
N LYS A 49 -6.98 -8.24 6.23
CA LYS A 49 -8.31 -8.81 6.22
C LYS A 49 -8.30 -10.10 7.05
N GLY A 50 -8.69 -9.99 8.32
CA GLY A 50 -8.60 -11.13 9.23
C GLY A 50 -7.16 -11.62 9.35
N TYR A 51 -6.90 -12.84 8.93
CA TYR A 51 -5.56 -13.44 8.92
C TYR A 51 -4.84 -13.26 7.60
N HIS A 52 -5.45 -12.60 6.63
CA HIS A 52 -4.89 -12.48 5.29
C HIS A 52 -4.27 -11.11 5.11
N ASP A 53 -3.11 -11.08 4.50
CA ASP A 53 -2.41 -9.85 4.14
C ASP A 53 -2.61 -9.60 2.65
N ILE A 54 -3.33 -8.53 2.35
CA ILE A 54 -3.56 -8.08 0.98
C ILE A 54 -2.54 -7.00 0.69
N ILE A 55 -1.88 -7.10 -0.45
CA ILE A 55 -0.88 -6.12 -0.87
C ILE A 55 -1.48 -5.21 -1.93
N GLY A 56 -1.36 -3.91 -1.68
CA GLY A 56 -1.79 -2.90 -2.62
C GLY A 56 -0.68 -1.92 -2.94
N LYS A 57 -0.84 -1.25 -4.07
CA LYS A 57 0.04 -0.17 -4.50
C LYS A 57 -0.72 1.14 -4.43
N ILE A 58 -0.11 2.14 -3.83
CA ILE A 58 -0.73 3.47 -3.71
C ILE A 58 -0.62 4.17 -5.05
N GLU A 59 -1.76 4.51 -5.64
CA GLU A 59 -1.83 5.17 -6.95
C GLU A 59 -2.19 6.64 -6.85
N GLY A 60 -2.78 7.06 -5.75
CA GLY A 60 -3.21 8.45 -5.58
C GLY A 60 -3.28 8.86 -4.13
N GLU A 61 -3.28 10.15 -3.92
CA GLU A 61 -3.36 10.77 -2.60
C GLU A 61 -4.26 11.99 -2.68
N GLU A 62 -5.04 12.24 -1.62
CA GLU A 62 -5.92 13.39 -1.55
C GLU A 62 -6.04 13.87 -0.11
N ILE A 63 -6.03 15.18 0.08
CA ILE A 63 -6.30 15.81 1.37
C ILE A 63 -7.64 16.50 1.29
N ILE A 64 -8.53 16.19 2.22
CA ILE A 64 -9.86 16.80 2.30
C ILE A 64 -9.96 17.59 3.58
N GLU A 65 -10.31 18.86 3.48
CA GLU A 65 -10.45 19.74 4.63
C GLU A 65 -11.67 19.32 5.48
N LYS A 66 -11.46 19.26 6.80
CA LYS A 66 -12.53 19.00 7.73
C LYS A 66 -13.44 20.22 7.84
N LYS A 67 -14.76 19.99 7.87
CA LYS A 67 -15.73 21.08 7.89
C LYS A 67 -15.76 21.86 9.20
N ASN A 68 -15.43 21.23 10.32
CA ASN A 68 -15.52 21.82 11.65
C ASN A 68 -14.20 21.69 12.38
N PHE A 69 -13.20 22.48 12.02
CA PHE A 69 -11.95 22.51 12.73
C PHE A 69 -11.76 23.83 13.46
N ASP A 70 -11.01 23.77 14.56
CA ASP A 70 -10.58 24.95 15.31
C ASP A 70 -9.26 25.46 14.72
N ASN A 71 -9.13 26.79 14.57
CA ASN A 71 -7.91 27.41 14.06
C ASN A 71 -6.69 27.17 14.94
N SER A 72 -6.88 26.79 16.20
CA SER A 72 -5.81 26.44 17.10
C SER A 72 -5.23 25.05 16.87
N GLN A 73 -5.89 24.21 16.07
CA GLN A 73 -5.44 22.86 15.80
C GLN A 73 -4.22 22.84 14.87
N PRO A 74 -3.33 21.86 15.03
CA PRO A 74 -2.25 21.64 14.07
C PRO A 74 -2.77 21.41 12.65
N ASN A 75 -1.96 21.72 11.64
CA ASN A 75 -2.39 21.60 10.26
C ASN A 75 -2.87 20.19 9.91
N TYR A 76 -2.21 19.13 10.40
CA TYR A 76 -2.61 17.76 10.09
C TYR A 76 -3.98 17.40 10.70
N GLU A 77 -4.44 18.13 11.72
CA GLU A 77 -5.76 17.90 12.31
C GLU A 77 -6.88 18.61 11.56
N LYS A 78 -6.54 19.53 10.66
CA LYS A 78 -7.52 20.27 9.85
C LYS A 78 -7.94 19.49 8.60
N PHE A 79 -7.22 18.45 8.26
CA PHE A 79 -7.39 17.73 7.02
C PHE A 79 -7.46 16.24 7.29
N ASP A 80 -8.26 15.54 6.49
CA ASP A 80 -8.20 14.09 6.37
C ASP A 80 -7.38 13.74 5.15
N ARG A 81 -6.53 12.74 5.28
CA ARG A 81 -5.67 12.26 4.22
C ARG A 81 -6.17 10.92 3.72
N TYR A 82 -6.44 10.84 2.43
CA TYR A 82 -6.92 9.64 1.77
C TYR A 82 -5.90 9.15 0.77
N VAL A 83 -5.83 7.85 0.60
CA VAL A 83 -5.00 7.21 -0.43
C VAL A 83 -5.87 6.31 -1.27
N ASP A 84 -5.58 6.25 -2.56
CA ASP A 84 -6.20 5.34 -3.49
C ASP A 84 -5.23 4.19 -3.76
N ILE A 85 -5.70 2.97 -3.55
CA ILE A 85 -4.88 1.78 -3.54
C ILE A 85 -5.42 0.81 -4.59
N LYS A 86 -4.52 0.26 -5.40
CA LYS A 86 -4.86 -0.84 -6.29
C LYS A 86 -4.35 -2.14 -5.71
N ILE A 87 -5.20 -3.13 -5.59
CA ILE A 87 -4.82 -4.45 -5.09
C ILE A 87 -3.99 -5.14 -6.15
N ILE A 88 -2.81 -5.63 -5.76
CA ILE A 88 -1.90 -6.31 -6.68
C ILE A 88 -1.67 -7.77 -6.32
N GLY A 89 -1.91 -8.16 -5.08
CA GLY A 89 -1.68 -9.53 -4.66
C GLY A 89 -1.97 -9.74 -3.19
N TYR A 90 -1.45 -10.82 -2.68
CA TYR A 90 -1.64 -11.21 -1.28
C TYR A 90 -0.45 -12.03 -0.81
N ILE A 91 -0.34 -12.20 0.52
CA ILE A 91 0.70 -13.03 1.11
C ILE A 91 0.07 -14.36 1.52
N SER A 92 0.67 -15.45 1.10
CA SER A 92 0.29 -16.80 1.48
C SER A 92 1.55 -17.59 1.76
N GLU A 93 1.61 -18.24 2.92
CA GLU A 93 2.77 -19.04 3.33
C GLU A 93 4.07 -18.23 3.27
N ASN A 94 4.03 -16.98 3.73
CA ASN A 94 5.15 -16.03 3.74
C ASN A 94 5.68 -15.70 2.34
N LYS A 95 4.88 -15.92 1.29
CA LYS A 95 5.26 -15.61 -0.09
C LYS A 95 4.23 -14.69 -0.71
N PHE A 96 4.71 -13.76 -1.52
CA PHE A 96 3.84 -12.90 -2.31
C PHE A 96 3.28 -13.67 -3.51
N LYS A 97 1.98 -13.57 -3.69
CA LYS A 97 1.29 -14.12 -4.85
C LYS A 97 0.50 -13.02 -5.52
N SER A 98 0.65 -12.88 -6.84
CA SER A 98 -0.08 -11.86 -7.58
C SER A 98 -1.53 -12.27 -7.79
N GLY A 99 -2.37 -11.28 -8.03
CA GLY A 99 -3.77 -11.48 -8.33
C GLY A 99 -4.67 -11.21 -7.14
N ILE A 100 -5.95 -11.39 -7.35
CA ILE A 100 -6.96 -11.03 -6.38
C ILE A 100 -7.63 -12.30 -5.89
N LYS A 101 -7.27 -12.71 -4.68
CA LYS A 101 -7.91 -13.84 -4.01
C LYS A 101 -8.85 -13.36 -2.92
N TYR A 102 -8.46 -12.28 -2.23
CA TYR A 102 -9.22 -11.70 -1.13
C TYR A 102 -9.51 -10.26 -1.46
N LEU A 103 -10.74 -9.82 -1.18
CA LEU A 103 -11.11 -8.41 -1.32
C LEU A 103 -11.22 -7.81 0.08
N PRO A 104 -10.69 -6.60 0.28
CA PRO A 104 -10.81 -5.93 1.56
C PRO A 104 -12.25 -5.49 1.81
N MET A 105 -12.55 -5.23 3.07
CA MET A 105 -13.82 -4.68 3.51
C MET A 105 -13.58 -3.29 4.12
N ILE A 106 -14.64 -2.50 4.16
CA ILE A 106 -14.62 -1.23 4.87
C ILE A 106 -14.23 -1.49 6.33
N GLN A 107 -13.37 -0.65 6.88
CA GLN A 107 -12.78 -0.73 8.22
C GLN A 107 -11.63 -1.73 8.36
N ASP A 108 -11.26 -2.45 7.31
CA ASP A 108 -10.04 -3.24 7.37
C ASP A 108 -8.83 -2.32 7.60
N GLU A 109 -7.86 -2.81 8.35
CA GLU A 109 -6.72 -2.02 8.79
C GLU A 109 -5.65 -1.91 7.71
N LEU A 110 -5.04 -0.72 7.61
CA LEU A 110 -3.85 -0.51 6.81
C LEU A 110 -2.61 -0.59 7.71
N HIS A 111 -1.59 -1.26 7.21
CA HIS A 111 -0.29 -1.38 7.87
C HIS A 111 0.81 -1.04 6.90
N LEU A 112 1.91 -0.48 7.41
CA LEU A 112 3.09 -0.25 6.61
C LEU A 112 3.69 -1.59 6.18
N ILE A 113 4.24 -1.61 4.97
CA ILE A 113 4.90 -2.81 4.47
C ILE A 113 6.37 -2.80 4.90
N SER A 114 6.86 -3.97 5.36
CA SER A 114 8.26 -4.12 5.71
C SER A 114 9.12 -4.30 4.46
N ASP A 115 10.41 -3.97 4.58
CA ASP A 115 11.36 -4.18 3.50
C ASP A 115 11.43 -5.64 3.07
N LYS A 116 11.25 -6.55 4.01
CA LYS A 116 11.24 -7.99 3.70
C LYS A 116 10.10 -8.35 2.76
N LEU A 117 8.90 -7.84 3.01
CA LEU A 117 7.75 -8.07 2.13
C LEU A 117 7.90 -7.35 0.79
N ILE A 118 8.45 -6.15 0.80
CA ILE A 118 8.74 -5.42 -0.45
C ILE A 118 9.71 -6.22 -1.32
N SER A 119 10.75 -6.78 -0.74
CA SER A 119 11.70 -7.62 -1.48
C SER A 119 11.01 -8.83 -2.11
N ALA A 120 10.06 -9.44 -1.40
CA ALA A 120 9.28 -10.54 -1.95
C ALA A 120 8.43 -10.11 -3.15
N VAL A 121 7.81 -8.92 -3.08
CA VAL A 121 7.02 -8.37 -4.18
C VAL A 121 7.91 -8.09 -5.40
N TYR A 122 9.04 -7.42 -5.21
CA TYR A 122 9.96 -7.12 -6.30
C TYR A 122 10.59 -8.37 -6.91
N SER A 123 10.90 -9.37 -6.09
CA SER A 123 11.42 -10.64 -6.61
C SER A 123 10.41 -11.32 -7.51
N PHE A 124 9.13 -11.28 -7.16
CA PHE A 124 8.07 -11.82 -7.99
C PHE A 124 7.94 -11.06 -9.32
N GLU A 125 7.92 -9.74 -9.26
CA GLU A 125 7.87 -8.88 -10.45
C GLU A 125 9.10 -9.11 -11.34
N GLY A 126 10.26 -9.22 -10.76
CA GLY A 126 11.50 -9.50 -11.50
C GLY A 126 11.45 -10.83 -12.23
N LYS A 127 10.88 -11.87 -11.64
CA LYS A 127 10.70 -13.17 -12.31
C LYS A 127 9.77 -13.06 -13.50
N ILE A 128 8.69 -12.31 -13.37
CA ILE A 128 7.75 -12.08 -14.47
C ILE A 128 8.43 -11.32 -15.60
N ASP A 129 9.16 -10.26 -15.27
CA ASP A 129 9.89 -9.46 -16.23
C ASP A 129 10.96 -10.29 -16.95
N ALA A 130 11.68 -11.13 -16.23
CA ALA A 130 12.66 -12.04 -16.82
C ALA A 130 12.00 -13.02 -17.81
N LYS A 131 10.86 -13.59 -17.44
CA LYS A 131 10.11 -14.47 -18.33
C LYS A 131 9.61 -13.74 -19.56
N THR A 132 9.13 -12.52 -19.37
CA THR A 132 8.65 -11.69 -20.47
C THR A 132 9.79 -11.32 -21.41
N ILE A 133 10.98 -11.03 -20.87
CA ILE A 133 12.16 -10.76 -21.67
C ILE A 133 12.52 -11.98 -22.51
N HIS A 134 12.43 -13.19 -21.96
CA HIS A 134 12.69 -14.42 -22.73
C HIS A 134 11.73 -14.61 -23.89
N ILE A 135 10.48 -14.26 -23.70
CA ILE A 135 9.42 -14.43 -24.71
C ILE A 135 9.42 -13.27 -25.70
N GLY A 136 9.58 -12.03 -25.20
CA GLY A 136 9.51 -10.82 -26.00
C GLY A 136 10.73 -9.92 -25.82
N LYS A 137 11.92 -10.50 -25.84
CA LYS A 137 13.16 -9.77 -25.56
C LYS A 137 13.34 -8.53 -26.42
N SER A 138 13.05 -8.64 -27.70
CA SER A 138 13.21 -7.54 -28.63
C SER A 138 12.27 -6.37 -28.36
N LEU A 139 11.10 -6.64 -27.80
CA LEU A 139 10.14 -5.60 -27.47
C LEU A 139 10.49 -4.89 -26.16
N LEU A 140 10.90 -5.65 -25.15
CA LEU A 140 11.12 -5.09 -23.82
C LEU A 140 12.47 -4.39 -23.70
N GLU A 141 13.50 -4.89 -24.33
CA GLU A 141 14.82 -4.27 -24.30
C GLU A 141 14.88 -2.96 -25.09
N GLU A 142 13.99 -2.77 -26.05
CA GLU A 142 13.89 -1.55 -26.83
C GLU A 142 13.07 -0.47 -26.10
N ILE A 143 12.42 -0.82 -25.00
CA ILE A 143 11.64 0.12 -24.18
C ILE A 143 12.47 0.44 -22.96
N PRO A 144 13.11 1.62 -22.89
CA PRO A 144 13.92 2.02 -21.75
C PRO A 144 13.10 2.24 -20.49
#